data_af33bec84f2620f86970e423bedc85d3
#
_entry.id   af33bec84f2620f86970e423bedc85d3
#
_cell.length_a   1.000
_cell.length_b   1.000
_cell.length_c   1.000
_cell.angle_alpha   90.00
_cell.angle_beta   90.00
_cell.angle_gamma   90.00
#
_symmetry.space_group_name_H-M   'P 1'
#
loop_
_entity.id
_entity.type
_entity.pdbx_description
1 polymer ?
#
loop_
_entity_poly.entity_id
_entity_poly.type
_entity_poly.pdbx_seq_one_letter_code
_entity_poly.pdbx_strand_id
1 'polypeptide(L)'
;MAEKELVLFESADKSVSLSVPFENDTVWLNQNQMIELFQRDQSVISRHIKNVFQEQEVDEKSNMHFLHNAFSDKPVAYYSLDVIISVGYRVKSKRGVEFRKWANSVLKSYILKGYAANDRRLEELRQTLQILRRNEAELESDQILSVVEQYTKALDLLDDYDHLCVKRPDGTAETYRITYEECRKVIDSMRFGAESSLFGNEKDGSFEGSIGAIYQTFGGKDVYATVQEKAANLLYFITKNHSFSDGNKRIAATIFLYFLDKNGLLFENGIKRIEDNTLVALTIMIAESKPDEKELMVNLVMQFLNQ
;
A
#
# COMPACT_ATOMS: atom_id res chain seq x y z
N MET A 1 -10.22 -1.93 14.70
CA MET A 1 -9.13 -2.06 13.71
C MET A 1 -8.37 -3.31 14.09
N ALA A 2 -8.31 -4.31 13.22
CA ALA A 2 -7.49 -5.49 13.48
C ALA A 2 -6.02 -5.08 13.28
N GLU A 3 -5.24 -5.09 14.35
CA GLU A 3 -3.79 -4.93 14.27
C GLU A 3 -3.25 -6.05 13.39
N LYS A 4 -2.57 -5.71 12.30
CA LYS A 4 -1.83 -6.68 11.50
C LYS A 4 -0.66 -7.17 12.34
N GLU A 5 -0.70 -8.41 12.76
CA GLU A 5 0.39 -9.05 13.48
C GLU A 5 1.36 -9.71 12.48
N LEU A 6 2.61 -9.27 12.49
CA LEU A 6 3.69 -9.90 11.75
C LEU A 6 4.38 -10.94 12.65
N VAL A 7 4.49 -12.19 12.21
CA VAL A 7 5.33 -13.20 12.90
C VAL A 7 6.79 -12.94 12.55
N LEU A 8 7.49 -12.23 13.41
CA LEU A 8 8.89 -11.86 13.22
C LEU A 8 9.82 -13.06 13.29
N PHE A 9 9.55 -13.97 14.20
CA PHE A 9 10.41 -15.13 14.44
C PHE A 9 9.58 -16.27 15.04
N GLU A 10 9.72 -17.46 14.48
CA GLU A 10 9.21 -18.70 15.06
C GLU A 10 10.40 -19.59 15.44
N SER A 11 10.43 -20.07 16.68
CA SER A 11 11.48 -20.99 17.12
C SER A 11 11.35 -22.33 16.42
N ALA A 12 12.47 -23.05 16.25
CA ALA A 12 12.50 -24.35 15.60
C ALA A 12 11.58 -25.40 16.26
N ASP A 13 11.30 -25.24 17.55
CA ASP A 13 10.39 -26.09 18.35
C ASP A 13 8.95 -25.52 18.41
N LYS A 14 8.65 -24.45 17.65
CA LYS A 14 7.36 -23.73 17.65
C LYS A 14 6.86 -23.26 19.02
N SER A 15 7.72 -23.28 20.04
CA SER A 15 7.37 -22.90 21.40
C SER A 15 7.27 -21.38 21.62
N VAL A 16 7.85 -20.58 20.72
CA VAL A 16 7.78 -19.12 20.70
C VAL A 16 7.47 -18.67 19.28
N SER A 17 6.29 -18.10 19.12
CA SER A 17 5.91 -17.31 17.94
C SER A 17 5.74 -15.87 18.41
N LEU A 18 6.56 -14.97 17.91
CA LEU A 18 6.44 -13.55 18.24
C LEU A 18 5.61 -12.87 17.15
N SER A 19 4.33 -12.68 17.47
CA SER A 19 3.45 -11.81 16.67
C SER A 19 3.63 -10.37 17.14
N VAL A 20 3.95 -9.47 16.24
CA VAL A 20 4.27 -8.09 16.55
C VAL A 20 3.40 -7.16 15.74
N PRO A 21 2.83 -6.09 16.34
CA PRO A 21 2.15 -5.07 15.57
C PRO A 21 3.14 -4.42 14.60
N PHE A 22 2.73 -4.33 13.35
CA PHE A 22 3.49 -3.69 12.29
C PHE A 22 3.00 -2.24 12.17
N GLU A 23 3.86 -1.28 12.47
CA GLU A 23 3.53 0.13 12.43
C GLU A 23 4.68 0.91 11.77
N ASN A 24 4.37 1.74 10.78
CA ASN A 24 5.34 2.62 10.08
C ASN A 24 6.57 1.89 9.49
N ASP A 25 6.35 0.84 8.67
CA ASP A 25 7.39 0.10 7.92
C ASP A 25 8.46 -0.61 8.77
N THR A 26 8.25 -0.73 10.08
CA THR A 26 9.15 -1.47 10.94
C THR A 26 8.40 -2.17 12.08
N VAL A 27 9.08 -3.10 12.70
CA VAL A 27 8.58 -3.82 13.86
C VAL A 27 9.08 -3.13 15.11
N TRP A 28 8.17 -2.92 16.06
CA TRP A 28 8.46 -2.28 17.33
C TRP A 28 8.28 -3.25 18.48
N LEU A 29 9.30 -3.46 19.30
CA LEU A 29 9.23 -4.25 20.51
C LEU A 29 9.53 -3.40 21.74
N ASN A 30 8.76 -3.65 22.81
CA ASN A 30 9.15 -3.15 24.13
C ASN A 30 10.18 -4.10 24.77
N GLN A 31 10.75 -3.66 25.86
CA GLN A 31 11.80 -4.41 26.57
C GLN A 31 11.32 -5.79 27.06
N ASN A 32 10.07 -5.92 27.50
CA ASN A 32 9.51 -7.20 27.95
C ASN A 32 9.39 -8.20 26.80
N GLN A 33 8.96 -7.75 25.64
CA GLN A 33 8.90 -8.58 24.44
C GLN A 33 10.31 -9.04 23.99
N MET A 34 11.33 -8.19 24.13
CA MET A 34 12.72 -8.61 23.86
C MET A 34 13.25 -9.62 24.91
N ILE A 35 12.85 -9.49 26.18
CA ILE A 35 13.17 -10.45 27.22
C ILE A 35 12.63 -11.83 26.86
N GLU A 36 11.39 -11.88 26.42
CA GLU A 36 10.72 -13.11 26.00
C GLU A 36 11.37 -13.69 24.72
N LEU A 37 11.58 -12.85 23.69
CA LEU A 37 12.20 -13.22 22.43
C LEU A 37 13.57 -13.87 22.63
N PHE A 38 14.44 -13.21 23.41
CA PHE A 38 15.83 -13.65 23.58
C PHE A 38 16.05 -14.53 24.80
N GLN A 39 15.02 -14.75 25.64
CA GLN A 39 15.10 -15.50 26.89
C GLN A 39 16.29 -15.03 27.74
N ARG A 40 16.31 -13.75 28.08
CA ARG A 40 17.34 -13.11 28.90
C ARG A 40 16.72 -12.13 29.90
N ASP A 41 17.42 -11.97 31.02
CA ASP A 41 17.01 -11.05 32.08
C ASP A 41 16.95 -9.60 31.59
N GLN A 42 16.05 -8.83 32.19
CA GLN A 42 15.85 -7.41 31.90
C GLN A 42 17.15 -6.61 31.96
N SER A 43 18.00 -6.85 32.92
CA SER A 43 19.29 -6.15 33.10
C SER A 43 20.24 -6.35 31.91
N VAL A 44 20.22 -7.56 31.32
CA VAL A 44 21.03 -7.90 30.14
C VAL A 44 20.49 -7.19 28.89
N ILE A 45 19.19 -7.27 28.66
CA ILE A 45 18.54 -6.60 27.51
C ILE A 45 18.73 -5.09 27.60
N SER A 46 18.43 -4.49 28.75
CA SER A 46 18.60 -3.05 28.98
C SER A 46 20.04 -2.58 28.71
N ARG A 47 21.04 -3.35 29.16
CA ARG A 47 22.44 -3.04 28.91
C ARG A 47 22.79 -3.10 27.42
N HIS A 48 22.27 -4.10 26.68
CA HIS A 48 22.52 -4.20 25.25
C HIS A 48 21.88 -3.06 24.47
N ILE A 49 20.62 -2.70 24.78
CA ILE A 49 19.94 -1.54 24.18
C ILE A 49 20.75 -0.27 24.43
N LYS A 50 21.18 -0.03 25.68
CA LYS A 50 22.00 1.13 26.01
C LYS A 50 23.31 1.16 25.21
N ASN A 51 23.97 0.03 25.05
CA ASN A 51 25.23 -0.05 24.29
C ASN A 51 25.01 0.25 22.80
N VAL A 52 23.91 -0.24 22.21
CA VAL A 52 23.57 0.03 20.80
C VAL A 52 23.48 1.54 20.52
N PHE A 53 22.83 2.29 21.41
CA PHE A 53 22.73 3.75 21.28
C PHE A 53 24.05 4.47 21.62
N GLN A 54 24.76 4.02 22.66
CA GLN A 54 26.05 4.62 23.04
C GLN A 54 27.14 4.41 22.00
N GLU A 55 27.15 3.28 21.31
CA GLU A 55 28.08 2.97 20.22
C GLU A 55 27.63 3.56 18.87
N GLN A 56 26.49 4.27 18.86
CA GLN A 56 25.92 4.92 17.67
C GLN A 56 25.67 3.95 16.51
N GLU A 57 25.35 2.69 16.80
CA GLU A 57 24.94 1.73 15.76
C GLU A 57 23.65 2.17 15.06
N VAL A 58 22.71 2.75 15.83
CA VAL A 58 21.46 3.34 15.35
C VAL A 58 21.19 4.67 16.07
N ASP A 59 20.49 5.57 15.42
CA ASP A 59 20.07 6.84 16.02
C ASP A 59 18.91 6.62 17.01
N GLU A 60 19.05 7.12 18.24
CA GLU A 60 18.05 6.90 19.30
C GLU A 60 16.71 7.55 18.98
N LYS A 61 16.71 8.75 18.35
CA LYS A 61 15.48 9.52 18.11
C LYS A 61 14.55 8.86 17.12
N SER A 62 15.10 8.21 16.10
CA SER A 62 14.34 7.51 15.06
C SER A 62 14.03 6.06 15.39
N ASN A 63 14.74 5.48 16.39
CA ASN A 63 14.68 4.06 16.73
C ASN A 63 14.10 3.76 18.12
N MET A 64 13.63 4.77 18.84
CA MET A 64 12.94 4.62 20.11
C MET A 64 11.78 5.61 20.23
N HIS A 65 10.61 5.14 20.64
CA HIS A 65 9.48 6.00 20.97
C HIS A 65 8.76 5.51 22.23
N PHE A 66 7.94 6.37 22.82
CA PHE A 66 7.19 6.07 24.02
C PHE A 66 5.71 6.00 23.72
N LEU A 67 5.06 4.89 24.10
CA LEU A 67 3.61 4.74 24.01
C LEU A 67 2.99 4.67 25.42
N HIS A 68 1.87 5.37 25.59
CA HIS A 68 1.04 5.23 26.78
C HIS A 68 0.14 4.01 26.67
N ASN A 69 0.26 3.08 27.59
CA ASN A 69 -0.63 1.93 27.65
C ASN A 69 -1.90 2.30 28.41
N ALA A 70 -3.08 1.86 27.93
CA ALA A 70 -4.38 2.18 28.52
C ALA A 70 -4.53 1.78 30.00
N PHE A 71 -3.62 0.96 30.51
CA PHE A 71 -3.63 0.44 31.88
C PHE A 71 -2.43 0.86 32.75
N SER A 72 -1.61 1.83 32.30
CA SER A 72 -0.43 2.29 33.02
C SER A 72 -0.20 3.79 32.84
N ASP A 73 -0.03 4.51 33.96
CA ASP A 73 0.31 5.94 33.96
C ASP A 73 1.74 6.23 33.46
N LYS A 74 2.56 5.21 33.25
CA LYS A 74 3.95 5.35 32.80
C LYS A 74 4.08 4.96 31.33
N PRO A 75 4.69 5.84 30.50
CA PRO A 75 4.97 5.50 29.12
C PRO A 75 5.95 4.32 29.02
N VAL A 76 5.70 3.44 28.07
CA VAL A 76 6.55 2.27 27.78
C VAL A 76 7.39 2.58 26.55
N ALA A 77 8.71 2.34 26.64
CA ALA A 77 9.62 2.50 25.52
C ALA A 77 9.50 1.31 24.56
N TYR A 78 9.37 1.62 23.26
CA TYR A 78 9.39 0.70 22.13
C TYR A 78 10.62 0.97 21.28
N TYR A 79 11.21 -0.07 20.71
CA TYR A 79 12.46 -0.08 19.98
C TYR A 79 12.23 -0.68 18.57
N SER A 80 12.82 -0.07 17.55
CA SER A 80 12.69 -0.49 16.16
C SER A 80 13.34 -1.85 15.88
N LEU A 81 13.07 -2.38 14.68
CA LEU A 81 13.70 -3.61 14.17
C LEU A 81 15.23 -3.51 14.17
N ASP A 82 15.80 -2.34 13.88
CA ASP A 82 17.26 -2.15 13.87
C ASP A 82 17.87 -2.37 15.26
N VAL A 83 17.22 -1.84 16.31
CA VAL A 83 17.65 -2.08 17.70
C VAL A 83 17.48 -3.55 18.06
N ILE A 84 16.38 -4.20 17.65
CA ILE A 84 16.11 -5.62 17.91
C ILE A 84 17.20 -6.49 17.29
N ILE A 85 17.56 -6.21 16.03
CA ILE A 85 18.63 -6.93 15.32
C ILE A 85 19.96 -6.76 16.04
N SER A 86 20.35 -5.52 16.36
CA SER A 86 21.61 -5.21 17.06
C SER A 86 21.70 -5.89 18.42
N VAL A 87 20.61 -5.89 19.19
CA VAL A 87 20.53 -6.63 20.46
C VAL A 87 20.64 -8.15 20.23
N GLY A 88 19.96 -8.69 19.23
CA GLY A 88 19.97 -10.12 18.89
C GLY A 88 21.36 -10.64 18.52
N TYR A 89 22.19 -9.82 17.86
CA TYR A 89 23.57 -10.17 17.56
C TYR A 89 24.48 -10.18 18.81
N ARG A 90 24.16 -9.38 19.83
CA ARG A 90 24.95 -9.23 21.06
C ARG A 90 24.57 -10.22 22.16
N VAL A 91 23.31 -10.67 22.19
CA VAL A 91 22.79 -11.50 23.28
C VAL A 91 23.40 -12.90 23.26
N LYS A 92 24.02 -13.28 24.40
CA LYS A 92 24.57 -14.62 24.61
C LYS A 92 23.51 -15.54 25.23
N SER A 93 22.54 -16.01 24.43
CA SER A 93 21.54 -17.01 24.82
C SER A 93 21.36 -18.06 23.73
N LYS A 94 20.70 -19.16 24.04
CA LYS A 94 20.33 -20.17 23.05
C LYS A 94 19.46 -19.56 21.95
N ARG A 95 18.46 -18.77 22.34
CA ARG A 95 17.58 -18.02 21.41
C ARG A 95 18.33 -16.97 20.59
N GLY A 96 19.30 -16.26 21.17
CA GLY A 96 20.16 -15.35 20.41
C GLY A 96 21.02 -16.08 19.36
N VAL A 97 21.44 -17.33 19.63
CA VAL A 97 22.11 -18.14 18.60
C VAL A 97 21.15 -18.55 17.49
N GLU A 98 19.93 -18.97 17.81
CA GLU A 98 18.89 -19.31 16.82
C GLU A 98 18.53 -18.11 15.94
N PHE A 99 18.33 -16.95 16.56
CA PHE A 99 18.09 -15.68 15.86
C PHE A 99 19.23 -15.33 14.87
N ARG A 100 20.49 -15.39 15.31
CA ARG A 100 21.63 -15.14 14.42
C ARG A 100 21.75 -16.13 13.27
N LYS A 101 21.45 -17.41 13.51
CA LYS A 101 21.44 -18.44 12.45
C LYS A 101 20.36 -18.10 11.41
N TRP A 102 19.17 -17.72 11.86
CA TRP A 102 18.08 -17.29 10.98
C TRP A 102 18.47 -16.04 10.20
N ALA A 103 18.90 -14.97 10.86
CA ALA A 103 19.30 -13.72 10.20
C ALA A 103 20.42 -13.93 9.17
N ASN A 104 21.43 -14.76 9.52
CA ASN A 104 22.50 -15.11 8.58
C ASN A 104 21.99 -15.96 7.41
N SER A 105 20.97 -16.81 7.59
CA SER A 105 20.40 -17.58 6.48
C SER A 105 19.67 -16.69 5.50
N VAL A 106 18.90 -15.68 5.99
CA VAL A 106 18.24 -14.66 5.18
C VAL A 106 19.27 -13.85 4.39
N LEU A 107 20.30 -13.33 5.09
CA LEU A 107 21.36 -12.54 4.45
C LEU A 107 22.14 -13.35 3.40
N LYS A 108 22.48 -14.61 3.70
CA LYS A 108 23.12 -15.51 2.71
C LYS A 108 22.23 -15.76 1.50
N SER A 109 20.94 -15.99 1.70
CA SER A 109 20.00 -16.18 0.60
C SER A 109 19.95 -14.94 -0.28
N TYR A 110 19.88 -13.75 0.30
CA TYR A 110 19.91 -12.48 -0.43
C TYR A 110 21.22 -12.31 -1.23
N ILE A 111 22.38 -12.53 -0.61
CA ILE A 111 23.70 -12.35 -1.25
C ILE A 111 23.90 -13.37 -2.39
N LEU A 112 23.53 -14.64 -2.17
CA LEU A 112 23.85 -15.72 -3.12
C LEU A 112 22.80 -15.85 -4.23
N LYS A 113 21.53 -15.55 -3.94
CA LYS A 113 20.42 -15.74 -4.88
C LYS A 113 19.87 -14.42 -5.44
N GLY A 114 20.24 -13.26 -4.86
CA GLY A 114 19.71 -11.96 -5.20
C GLY A 114 18.34 -11.64 -4.57
N TYR A 115 17.77 -12.57 -3.78
CA TYR A 115 16.50 -12.38 -3.05
C TYR A 115 16.48 -13.19 -1.76
N ALA A 116 15.68 -12.75 -0.79
CA ALA A 116 15.31 -13.50 0.39
C ALA A 116 13.81 -13.81 0.30
N ALA A 117 13.45 -15.09 0.22
CA ALA A 117 12.06 -15.51 0.12
C ALA A 117 11.43 -15.61 1.52
N ASN A 118 10.21 -15.13 1.67
CA ASN A 118 9.39 -15.40 2.84
C ASN A 118 8.71 -16.77 2.65
N ASP A 119 9.26 -17.80 3.31
CA ASP A 119 8.79 -19.19 3.17
C ASP A 119 7.31 -19.36 3.54
N ARG A 120 6.77 -18.53 4.44
CA ARG A 120 5.35 -18.53 4.81
C ARG A 120 4.47 -18.05 3.66
N ARG A 121 4.84 -16.94 3.01
CA ARG A 121 4.12 -16.45 1.82
C ARG A 121 4.19 -17.44 0.65
N LEU A 122 5.34 -18.14 0.49
CA LEU A 122 5.47 -19.20 -0.50
C LEU A 122 4.57 -20.39 -0.18
N GLU A 123 4.38 -20.73 1.09
CA GLU A 123 3.49 -21.83 1.48
C GLU A 123 2.01 -21.44 1.31
N GLU A 124 1.63 -20.21 1.60
CA GLU A 124 0.29 -19.67 1.31
C GLU A 124 -0.01 -19.70 -0.20
N LEU A 125 0.96 -19.30 -1.03
CA LEU A 125 0.88 -19.41 -2.49
C LEU A 125 0.76 -20.87 -2.94
N ARG A 126 1.53 -21.79 -2.35
CA ARG A 126 1.46 -23.23 -2.60
C ARG A 126 0.09 -23.82 -2.27
N GLN A 127 -0.53 -23.39 -1.16
CA GLN A 127 -1.88 -23.82 -0.79
C GLN A 127 -2.92 -23.32 -1.80
N THR A 128 -2.80 -22.07 -2.25
CA THR A 128 -3.65 -21.50 -3.30
C THR A 128 -3.51 -22.27 -4.61
N LEU A 129 -2.27 -22.60 -5.01
CA LEU A 129 -2.00 -23.44 -6.16
C LEU A 129 -2.55 -24.86 -6.01
N GLN A 130 -2.53 -25.44 -4.81
CA GLN A 130 -3.13 -26.76 -4.55
C GLN A 130 -4.67 -26.74 -4.66
N ILE A 131 -5.31 -25.64 -4.24
CA ILE A 131 -6.76 -25.46 -4.41
C ILE A 131 -7.10 -25.33 -5.90
N LEU A 132 -6.34 -24.57 -6.66
CA LEU A 132 -6.49 -24.46 -8.12
C LEU A 132 -6.27 -25.80 -8.80
N ARG A 133 -5.24 -26.56 -8.42
CA ARG A 133 -4.96 -27.91 -8.95
C ARG A 133 -6.05 -28.95 -8.66
N ARG A 134 -6.85 -28.81 -7.60
CA ARG A 134 -7.98 -29.71 -7.36
C ARG A 134 -9.12 -29.53 -8.37
N ASN A 135 -9.12 -28.41 -9.09
CA ASN A 135 -10.06 -28.14 -10.20
C ASN A 135 -9.41 -28.42 -11.57
N GLU A 136 -8.32 -29.16 -11.61
CA GLU A 136 -7.42 -29.39 -12.75
C GLU A 136 -8.05 -30.14 -13.95
N ALA A 137 -9.29 -30.61 -13.85
CA ALA A 137 -9.94 -31.32 -14.96
C ALA A 137 -10.30 -30.40 -16.14
N GLU A 138 -10.19 -29.06 -16.01
CA GLU A 138 -10.68 -28.10 -17.02
C GLU A 138 -9.73 -26.94 -17.40
N LEU A 139 -8.53 -26.84 -16.81
CA LEU A 139 -7.59 -25.71 -17.06
C LEU A 139 -6.29 -26.19 -17.74
N GLU A 140 -5.97 -25.62 -18.89
CA GLU A 140 -4.69 -25.83 -19.55
C GLU A 140 -3.53 -25.18 -18.77
N SER A 141 -2.32 -25.74 -18.86
CA SER A 141 -1.14 -25.29 -18.08
C SER A 141 -0.82 -23.80 -18.21
N ASP A 142 -1.07 -23.24 -19.40
CA ASP A 142 -0.83 -21.80 -19.68
C ASP A 142 -1.83 -20.88 -18.95
N GLN A 143 -3.06 -21.36 -18.72
CA GLN A 143 -4.08 -20.62 -17.96
C GLN A 143 -3.71 -20.59 -16.48
N ILE A 144 -3.19 -21.69 -15.93
CA ILE A 144 -2.72 -21.75 -14.53
C ILE A 144 -1.53 -20.81 -14.34
N LEU A 145 -0.58 -20.78 -15.26
CA LEU A 145 0.58 -19.90 -15.21
C LEU A 145 0.16 -18.44 -15.23
N SER A 146 -0.77 -18.07 -16.12
CA SER A 146 -1.32 -16.70 -16.21
C SER A 146 -1.99 -16.25 -14.91
N VAL A 147 -2.78 -17.12 -14.27
CA VAL A 147 -3.43 -16.81 -12.97
C VAL A 147 -2.38 -16.61 -11.88
N VAL A 148 -1.33 -17.44 -11.85
CA VAL A 148 -0.23 -17.31 -10.87
C VAL A 148 0.53 -16.01 -11.06
N GLU A 149 0.85 -15.64 -12.31
CA GLU A 149 1.54 -14.39 -12.62
C GLU A 149 0.70 -13.15 -12.25
N GLN A 150 -0.59 -13.17 -12.56
CA GLN A 150 -1.50 -12.09 -12.17
C GLN A 150 -1.63 -11.96 -10.65
N TYR A 151 -1.73 -13.10 -9.94
CA TYR A 151 -1.80 -13.10 -8.48
C TYR A 151 -0.50 -12.58 -7.85
N THR A 152 0.66 -12.96 -8.40
CA THR A 152 1.96 -12.48 -7.93
C THR A 152 2.09 -10.97 -8.11
N LYS A 153 1.72 -10.43 -9.27
CA LYS A 153 1.70 -8.98 -9.52
C LYS A 153 0.78 -8.22 -8.56
N ALA A 154 -0.39 -8.80 -8.27
CA ALA A 154 -1.32 -8.20 -7.32
C ALA A 154 -0.76 -8.16 -5.89
N LEU A 155 -0.05 -9.21 -5.47
CA LEU A 155 0.63 -9.26 -4.17
C LEU A 155 1.79 -8.26 -4.09
N ASP A 156 2.59 -8.14 -5.15
CA ASP A 156 3.67 -7.17 -5.23
C ASP A 156 3.14 -5.73 -5.13
N LEU A 157 2.02 -5.44 -5.82
CA LEU A 157 1.38 -4.13 -5.75
C LEU A 157 0.80 -3.85 -4.35
N LEU A 158 0.25 -4.86 -3.66
CA LEU A 158 -0.20 -4.73 -2.28
C LEU A 158 0.97 -4.44 -1.33
N ASP A 159 2.09 -5.12 -1.52
CA ASP A 159 3.31 -4.90 -0.74
C ASP A 159 3.85 -3.47 -0.96
N ASP A 160 3.94 -3.03 -2.21
CA ASP A 160 4.33 -1.67 -2.57
C ASP A 160 3.38 -0.61 -1.97
N TYR A 161 2.07 -0.91 -1.92
CA TYR A 161 1.08 -0.04 -1.31
C TYR A 161 1.25 0.05 0.21
N ASP A 162 1.41 -1.09 0.88
CA ASP A 162 1.63 -1.16 2.33
C ASP A 162 2.91 -0.42 2.75
N HIS A 163 3.92 -0.40 1.86
CA HIS A 163 5.20 0.29 2.08
C HIS A 163 5.27 1.72 1.50
N LEU A 164 4.14 2.27 1.04
CA LEU A 164 4.03 3.62 0.46
C LEU A 164 4.99 3.87 -0.72
N CYS A 165 5.42 2.82 -1.42
CA CYS A 165 6.43 2.87 -2.48
C CYS A 165 5.90 2.48 -3.86
N VAL A 166 4.58 2.56 -4.08
CA VAL A 166 3.96 2.29 -5.39
C VAL A 166 4.62 3.17 -6.46
N LYS A 167 5.29 2.51 -7.40
CA LYS A 167 6.02 3.20 -8.48
C LYS A 167 5.04 3.82 -9.46
N ARG A 168 5.43 4.98 -9.99
CA ARG A 168 4.71 5.62 -11.08
C ARG A 168 5.04 4.88 -12.40
N PRO A 169 4.05 4.29 -13.07
CA PRO A 169 4.29 3.66 -14.37
C PRO A 169 4.40 4.70 -15.49
N ASP A 170 4.93 4.27 -16.62
CA ASP A 170 4.92 5.07 -17.86
C ASP A 170 3.48 5.30 -18.34
N GLY A 171 3.28 6.30 -19.18
CA GLY A 171 1.96 6.65 -19.68
C GLY A 171 1.98 7.12 -21.14
N THR A 172 0.80 7.33 -21.71
CA THR A 172 0.60 7.74 -23.10
C THR A 172 0.32 9.24 -23.21
N ALA A 173 0.63 9.83 -24.36
CA ALA A 173 0.34 11.22 -24.65
C ALA A 173 -1.17 11.46 -24.76
N GLU A 174 -1.63 12.62 -24.28
CA GLU A 174 -3.02 13.04 -24.39
C GLU A 174 -3.41 13.35 -25.84
N THR A 175 -4.58 12.88 -26.24
CA THR A 175 -5.15 13.14 -27.57
C THR A 175 -6.40 14.03 -27.54
N TYR A 176 -7.07 14.12 -26.38
CA TYR A 176 -8.31 14.88 -26.20
C TYR A 176 -8.34 15.59 -24.84
N ARG A 177 -8.67 16.88 -24.86
CA ARG A 177 -8.89 17.70 -23.64
C ARG A 177 -10.37 17.82 -23.37
N ILE A 178 -10.83 17.37 -22.20
CA ILE A 178 -12.21 17.57 -21.77
C ILE A 178 -12.42 19.01 -21.28
N THR A 179 -13.62 19.54 -21.47
CA THR A 179 -14.03 20.85 -20.96
C THR A 179 -15.02 20.73 -19.80
N TYR A 180 -15.15 21.83 -19.04
CA TYR A 180 -16.15 21.91 -17.97
C TYR A 180 -17.57 21.67 -18.49
N GLU A 181 -17.93 22.30 -19.64
CA GLU A 181 -19.25 22.20 -20.24
C GLU A 181 -19.60 20.79 -20.67
N GLU A 182 -18.62 20.04 -21.19
CA GLU A 182 -18.80 18.62 -21.55
C GLU A 182 -19.04 17.78 -20.30
N CYS A 183 -18.22 17.99 -19.26
CA CYS A 183 -18.37 17.29 -17.98
C CYS A 183 -19.73 17.58 -17.35
N ARG A 184 -20.21 18.84 -17.39
CA ARG A 184 -21.55 19.21 -16.92
C ARG A 184 -22.65 18.44 -17.65
N LYS A 185 -22.59 18.39 -18.99
CA LYS A 185 -23.57 17.63 -19.77
C LYS A 185 -23.59 16.14 -19.39
N VAL A 186 -22.42 15.56 -19.15
CA VAL A 186 -22.34 14.17 -18.68
C VAL A 186 -23.02 14.02 -17.32
N ILE A 187 -22.73 14.90 -16.35
CA ILE A 187 -23.35 14.86 -15.02
C ILE A 187 -24.87 15.03 -15.10
N ASP A 188 -25.34 16.00 -15.87
CA ASP A 188 -26.76 16.28 -16.04
C ASP A 188 -27.52 15.11 -16.71
N SER A 189 -26.83 14.28 -17.49
CA SER A 189 -27.38 13.07 -18.11
C SER A 189 -27.44 11.85 -17.18
N MET A 190 -26.80 11.91 -16.00
CA MET A 190 -26.80 10.80 -15.06
C MET A 190 -28.19 10.57 -14.44
N ARG A 191 -28.65 9.32 -14.44
CA ARG A 191 -29.99 8.93 -13.94
C ARG A 191 -30.24 9.28 -12.46
N PHE A 192 -29.17 9.43 -11.67
CA PHE A 192 -29.25 9.71 -10.23
C PHE A 192 -29.83 11.09 -9.90
N GLY A 193 -29.85 12.02 -10.85
CA GLY A 193 -30.51 13.32 -10.68
C GLY A 193 -32.03 13.24 -10.54
N ALA A 194 -32.64 12.13 -10.99
CA ALA A 194 -34.07 11.88 -10.81
C ALA A 194 -34.42 11.38 -9.38
N GLU A 195 -33.45 10.82 -8.64
CA GLU A 195 -33.65 10.25 -7.30
C GLU A 195 -33.33 11.26 -6.17
N SER A 196 -32.48 12.26 -6.44
CA SER A 196 -32.09 13.27 -5.45
C SER A 196 -32.00 14.66 -6.10
N SER A 197 -32.76 15.60 -5.59
CA SER A 197 -32.72 17.00 -6.03
C SER A 197 -31.39 17.71 -5.73
N LEU A 198 -30.54 17.09 -4.93
CA LEU A 198 -29.21 17.61 -4.55
C LEU A 198 -28.07 17.04 -5.39
N PHE A 199 -28.36 15.96 -6.16
CA PHE A 199 -27.35 15.30 -6.98
C PHE A 199 -26.81 16.25 -8.06
N GLY A 200 -25.48 16.34 -8.16
CA GLY A 200 -24.79 17.15 -9.15
C GLY A 200 -24.91 18.68 -8.97
N ASN A 201 -25.55 19.17 -7.89
CA ASN A 201 -25.59 20.58 -7.59
C ASN A 201 -24.23 21.04 -7.05
N GLU A 202 -23.56 21.89 -7.80
CA GLU A 202 -22.28 22.48 -7.38
C GLU A 202 -22.45 23.41 -6.20
N LYS A 203 -21.51 23.35 -5.27
CA LYS A 203 -21.42 24.24 -4.10
C LYS A 203 -20.66 25.53 -4.43
N ASP A 204 -19.62 25.41 -5.26
CA ASP A 204 -18.66 26.45 -5.62
C ASP A 204 -17.99 26.11 -6.96
N GLY A 205 -16.99 26.89 -7.36
CA GLY A 205 -16.22 26.66 -8.60
C GLY A 205 -15.14 25.57 -8.52
N SER A 206 -15.10 24.76 -7.48
CA SER A 206 -14.03 23.79 -7.27
C SER A 206 -14.05 22.63 -8.27
N PHE A 207 -15.19 22.32 -8.90
CA PHE A 207 -15.27 21.33 -9.95
C PHE A 207 -14.55 21.79 -11.23
N GLU A 208 -14.82 23.04 -11.68
CA GLU A 208 -14.08 23.64 -12.80
C GLU A 208 -12.59 23.72 -12.49
N GLY A 209 -12.23 24.10 -11.24
CA GLY A 209 -10.86 24.08 -10.74
C GLY A 209 -10.21 22.70 -10.81
N SER A 210 -10.96 21.63 -10.53
CA SER A 210 -10.45 20.23 -10.60
C SER A 210 -10.15 19.83 -12.05
N ILE A 211 -10.98 20.22 -13.00
CA ILE A 211 -10.74 19.99 -14.42
C ILE A 211 -9.54 20.82 -14.91
N GLY A 212 -9.47 22.10 -14.54
CA GLY A 212 -8.34 22.96 -14.89
C GLY A 212 -7.00 22.50 -14.33
N ALA A 213 -7.02 21.91 -13.13
CA ALA A 213 -5.82 21.47 -12.42
C ALA A 213 -5.04 20.38 -13.19
N ILE A 214 -5.69 19.48 -13.91
CA ILE A 214 -5.00 18.44 -14.67
C ILE A 214 -4.31 18.96 -15.93
N TYR A 215 -4.60 20.21 -16.32
CA TYR A 215 -4.01 20.88 -17.49
C TYR A 215 -3.03 22.00 -17.13
N GLN A 216 -2.64 22.07 -15.86
CA GLN A 216 -1.65 23.04 -15.41
C GLN A 216 -0.29 22.82 -16.08
N THR A 217 0.38 23.92 -16.41
CA THR A 217 1.74 23.91 -16.98
C THR A 217 2.71 24.62 -16.06
N PHE A 218 3.94 24.15 -16.01
CA PHE A 218 5.05 24.80 -15.32
C PHE A 218 6.26 24.86 -16.26
N GLY A 219 6.78 26.07 -16.47
CA GLY A 219 7.91 26.25 -17.40
C GLY A 219 7.60 25.81 -18.85
N GLY A 220 6.33 25.90 -19.28
CA GLY A 220 5.89 25.50 -20.63
C GLY A 220 5.72 23.98 -20.80
N LYS A 221 5.80 23.19 -19.74
CA LYS A 221 5.53 21.75 -19.72
C LYS A 221 4.33 21.43 -18.87
N ASP A 222 3.55 20.45 -19.28
CA ASP A 222 2.42 19.96 -18.47
C ASP A 222 2.94 19.39 -17.15
N VAL A 223 2.27 19.75 -16.05
CA VAL A 223 2.56 19.20 -14.72
C VAL A 223 2.24 17.71 -14.70
N TYR A 224 1.15 17.31 -15.39
CA TYR A 224 0.76 15.92 -15.59
C TYR A 224 0.93 15.60 -17.08
N ALA A 225 1.98 14.88 -17.43
CA ALA A 225 2.42 14.73 -18.82
C ALA A 225 1.61 13.69 -19.61
N THR A 226 1.00 12.70 -18.93
CA THR A 226 0.35 11.55 -19.56
C THR A 226 -1.14 11.50 -19.28
N VAL A 227 -1.88 10.76 -20.11
CA VAL A 227 -3.33 10.53 -19.91
C VAL A 227 -3.59 9.85 -18.57
N GLN A 228 -2.77 8.88 -18.20
CA GLN A 228 -2.90 8.15 -16.95
C GLN A 228 -2.71 9.07 -15.74
N GLU A 229 -1.70 9.96 -15.78
CA GLU A 229 -1.49 10.96 -14.73
C GLU A 229 -2.66 11.93 -14.61
N LYS A 230 -3.13 12.45 -15.75
CA LYS A 230 -4.27 13.36 -15.79
C LYS A 230 -5.54 12.68 -15.28
N ALA A 231 -5.82 11.45 -15.72
CA ALA A 231 -6.96 10.67 -15.26
C ALA A 231 -6.93 10.41 -13.74
N ALA A 232 -5.80 9.94 -13.23
CA ALA A 232 -5.63 9.63 -11.82
C ALA A 232 -5.78 10.88 -10.94
N ASN A 233 -5.17 12.00 -11.35
CA ASN A 233 -5.33 13.27 -10.64
C ASN A 233 -6.76 13.84 -10.76
N LEU A 234 -7.44 13.67 -11.89
CA LEU A 234 -8.83 14.07 -12.08
C LEU A 234 -9.75 13.33 -11.09
N LEU A 235 -9.61 11.99 -11.01
CA LEU A 235 -10.34 11.17 -10.04
C LEU A 235 -10.07 11.63 -8.61
N TYR A 236 -8.79 11.89 -8.27
CA TYR A 236 -8.39 12.36 -6.97
C TYR A 236 -9.02 13.72 -6.62
N PHE A 237 -8.88 14.72 -7.49
CA PHE A 237 -9.35 16.07 -7.21
C PHE A 237 -10.87 16.13 -7.08
N ILE A 238 -11.65 15.54 -8.00
CA ILE A 238 -13.11 15.56 -7.91
C ILE A 238 -13.59 14.83 -6.66
N THR A 239 -12.93 13.73 -6.26
CA THR A 239 -13.29 12.99 -5.04
C THR A 239 -13.00 13.81 -3.79
N LYS A 240 -11.85 14.48 -3.71
CA LYS A 240 -11.40 15.22 -2.52
C LYS A 240 -12.01 16.60 -2.35
N ASN A 241 -12.26 17.31 -3.44
CA ASN A 241 -12.77 18.70 -3.36
C ASN A 241 -14.22 18.80 -2.92
N HIS A 242 -14.98 17.68 -2.92
CA HIS A 242 -16.39 17.66 -2.51
C HIS A 242 -17.23 18.78 -3.16
N SER A 243 -17.02 19.01 -4.45
CA SER A 243 -17.58 20.11 -5.23
C SER A 243 -19.11 20.12 -5.31
N PHE A 244 -19.74 18.96 -5.05
CA PHE A 244 -21.19 18.79 -5.19
C PHE A 244 -21.87 18.55 -3.85
N SER A 245 -23.15 18.94 -3.77
CA SER A 245 -23.99 18.71 -2.59
C SER A 245 -24.26 17.23 -2.35
N ASP A 246 -24.42 16.45 -3.43
CA ASP A 246 -24.51 14.99 -3.42
C ASP A 246 -23.88 14.41 -4.68
N GLY A 247 -23.43 13.14 -4.60
CA GLY A 247 -22.95 12.37 -5.74
C GLY A 247 -21.45 12.49 -6.03
N ASN A 248 -20.64 13.14 -5.18
CA ASN A 248 -19.22 13.40 -5.47
C ASN A 248 -18.44 12.18 -5.95
N LYS A 249 -18.55 11.02 -5.28
CA LYS A 249 -17.85 9.79 -5.65
C LYS A 249 -18.34 9.23 -7.00
N ARG A 250 -19.65 9.26 -7.24
CA ARG A 250 -20.26 8.78 -8.50
C ARG A 250 -19.87 9.66 -9.67
N ILE A 251 -19.89 10.98 -9.47
CA ILE A 251 -19.48 11.98 -10.46
C ILE A 251 -17.98 11.80 -10.77
N ALA A 252 -17.13 11.69 -9.76
CA ALA A 252 -15.69 11.50 -9.93
C ALA A 252 -15.40 10.25 -10.79
N ALA A 253 -16.00 9.10 -10.46
CA ALA A 253 -15.86 7.88 -11.23
C ALA A 253 -16.38 8.02 -12.68
N THR A 254 -17.53 8.67 -12.89
CA THR A 254 -18.10 8.87 -14.24
C THR A 254 -17.23 9.78 -15.10
N ILE A 255 -16.76 10.90 -14.55
CA ILE A 255 -15.91 11.84 -15.31
C ILE A 255 -14.53 11.22 -15.60
N PHE A 256 -14.00 10.42 -14.66
CA PHE A 256 -12.78 9.64 -14.91
C PHE A 256 -12.94 8.67 -16.09
N LEU A 257 -14.03 7.88 -16.12
CA LEU A 257 -14.30 6.97 -17.25
C LEU A 257 -14.53 7.73 -18.55
N TYR A 258 -15.24 8.85 -18.51
CA TYR A 258 -15.45 9.72 -19.67
C TYR A 258 -14.12 10.25 -20.23
N PHE A 259 -13.21 10.70 -19.36
CA PHE A 259 -11.88 11.16 -19.75
C PHE A 259 -11.06 10.06 -20.42
N LEU A 260 -11.06 8.85 -19.86
CA LEU A 260 -10.36 7.69 -20.42
C LEU A 260 -10.96 7.30 -21.79
N ASP A 261 -12.28 7.30 -21.93
CA ASP A 261 -12.98 6.98 -23.18
C ASP A 261 -12.61 7.96 -24.29
N LYS A 262 -12.64 9.28 -24.00
CA LYS A 262 -12.26 10.33 -24.94
C LYS A 262 -10.82 10.26 -25.40
N ASN A 263 -9.93 9.73 -24.58
CA ASN A 263 -8.52 9.54 -24.87
C ASN A 263 -8.20 8.13 -25.42
N GLY A 264 -9.23 7.30 -25.67
CA GLY A 264 -9.05 5.94 -26.20
C GLY A 264 -8.37 4.98 -25.24
N LEU A 265 -8.38 5.28 -23.94
CA LEU A 265 -7.69 4.50 -22.91
C LEU A 265 -8.63 3.64 -22.05
N LEU A 266 -9.95 3.73 -22.25
CA LEU A 266 -10.93 2.98 -21.47
C LEU A 266 -10.95 1.50 -21.84
N PHE A 267 -10.73 1.18 -23.11
CA PHE A 267 -10.75 -0.20 -23.63
C PHE A 267 -9.44 -0.53 -24.34
N GLU A 268 -8.95 -1.75 -24.13
CA GLU A 268 -7.86 -2.34 -24.88
C GLU A 268 -8.31 -3.69 -25.46
N ASN A 269 -8.23 -3.84 -26.77
CA ASN A 269 -8.71 -5.04 -27.49
C ASN A 269 -10.16 -5.44 -27.14
N GLY A 270 -11.02 -4.45 -26.84
CA GLY A 270 -12.41 -4.66 -26.44
C GLY A 270 -12.60 -5.02 -24.96
N ILE A 271 -11.54 -5.13 -24.18
CA ILE A 271 -11.56 -5.37 -22.73
C ILE A 271 -11.42 -4.03 -22.01
N LYS A 272 -12.26 -3.81 -21.00
CA LYS A 272 -12.21 -2.61 -20.17
C LYS A 272 -10.96 -2.65 -19.29
N ARG A 273 -10.09 -1.63 -19.34
CA ARG A 273 -8.82 -1.57 -18.58
C ARG A 273 -9.00 -1.52 -17.06
N ILE A 274 -10.09 -0.95 -16.60
CA ILE A 274 -10.41 -0.89 -15.17
C ILE A 274 -11.82 -1.43 -14.92
N GLU A 275 -11.91 -2.46 -14.11
CA GLU A 275 -13.20 -3.04 -13.74
C GLU A 275 -13.99 -2.12 -12.80
N ASP A 276 -15.33 -2.20 -12.85
CA ASP A 276 -16.20 -1.34 -12.06
C ASP A 276 -15.97 -1.48 -10.55
N ASN A 277 -15.75 -2.71 -10.07
CA ASN A 277 -15.46 -2.96 -8.65
C ASN A 277 -14.13 -2.34 -8.21
N THR A 278 -13.10 -2.42 -9.07
CA THR A 278 -11.80 -1.79 -8.83
C THR A 278 -11.94 -0.28 -8.75
N LEU A 279 -12.68 0.34 -9.70
CA LEU A 279 -12.92 1.78 -9.68
C LEU A 279 -13.68 2.24 -8.42
N VAL A 280 -14.68 1.48 -7.98
CA VAL A 280 -15.41 1.76 -6.73
C VAL A 280 -14.46 1.71 -5.54
N ALA A 281 -13.62 0.68 -5.44
CA ALA A 281 -12.65 0.53 -4.35
C ALA A 281 -11.65 1.70 -4.34
N LEU A 282 -11.04 2.03 -5.48
CA LEU A 282 -10.11 3.16 -5.61
C LEU A 282 -10.75 4.50 -5.23
N THR A 283 -11.99 4.74 -5.67
CA THR A 283 -12.70 5.98 -5.34
C THR A 283 -12.96 6.11 -3.83
N ILE A 284 -13.29 4.99 -3.16
CA ILE A 284 -13.46 4.96 -1.70
C ILE A 284 -12.12 5.17 -0.99
N MET A 285 -11.05 4.49 -1.42
CA MET A 285 -9.71 4.66 -0.86
C MET A 285 -9.23 6.11 -0.98
N ILE A 286 -9.41 6.73 -2.15
CA ILE A 286 -9.10 8.15 -2.34
C ILE A 286 -9.92 9.01 -1.37
N ALA A 287 -11.22 8.76 -1.22
CA ALA A 287 -12.08 9.56 -0.33
C ALA A 287 -11.58 9.52 1.13
N GLU A 288 -11.14 8.37 1.61
CA GLU A 288 -10.65 8.15 2.98
C GLU A 288 -9.16 8.51 3.17
N SER A 289 -8.37 8.62 2.08
CA SER A 289 -6.93 8.92 2.15
C SER A 289 -6.63 10.29 2.78
N LYS A 290 -5.44 10.45 3.34
CA LYS A 290 -4.94 11.73 3.83
C LYS A 290 -4.32 12.55 2.69
N PRO A 291 -4.17 13.88 2.86
CA PRO A 291 -3.56 14.74 1.81
C PRO A 291 -2.11 14.36 1.46
N ASP A 292 -1.33 13.86 2.41
CA ASP A 292 0.04 13.38 2.23
C ASP A 292 0.13 12.04 1.47
N GLU A 293 -0.97 11.29 1.38
CA GLU A 293 -1.07 10.05 0.61
C GLU A 293 -1.46 10.27 -0.87
N LYS A 294 -1.55 11.54 -1.32
CA LYS A 294 -1.98 11.85 -2.69
C LYS A 294 -1.19 11.10 -3.75
N GLU A 295 0.14 11.17 -3.69
CA GLU A 295 1.02 10.55 -4.69
C GLU A 295 0.87 9.03 -4.70
N LEU A 296 0.69 8.41 -3.55
CA LEU A 296 0.41 6.98 -3.43
C LEU A 296 -0.89 6.61 -4.14
N MET A 297 -1.99 7.35 -3.88
CA MET A 297 -3.28 7.11 -4.51
C MET A 297 -3.23 7.30 -6.04
N VAL A 298 -2.57 8.35 -6.51
CA VAL A 298 -2.39 8.64 -7.94
C VAL A 298 -1.60 7.52 -8.61
N ASN A 299 -0.46 7.10 -8.04
CA ASN A 299 0.36 6.03 -8.58
C ASN A 299 -0.41 4.69 -8.61
N LEU A 300 -1.20 4.40 -7.57
CA LEU A 300 -2.03 3.20 -7.52
C LEU A 300 -3.08 3.17 -8.64
N VAL A 301 -3.79 4.28 -8.90
CA VAL A 301 -4.72 4.39 -10.03
C VAL A 301 -4.01 4.18 -11.36
N MET A 302 -2.81 4.78 -11.52
CA MET A 302 -2.01 4.61 -12.73
C MET A 302 -1.57 3.16 -12.96
N GLN A 303 -1.20 2.43 -11.91
CA GLN A 303 -0.86 1.01 -11.99
C GLN A 303 -2.03 0.17 -12.55
N PHE A 304 -3.26 0.42 -12.07
CA PHE A 304 -4.45 -0.27 -12.59
C PHE A 304 -4.82 0.11 -14.04
N LEU A 305 -4.38 1.27 -14.52
CA LEU A 305 -4.59 1.68 -15.92
C LEU A 305 -3.54 1.10 -16.89
N ASN A 306 -2.43 0.57 -16.38
CA ASN A 306 -1.31 0.03 -17.17
C ASN A 306 -1.17 -1.50 -17.06
N GLN A 307 -2.19 -2.16 -16.52
CA GLN A 307 -2.26 -3.64 -16.47
C GLN A 307 -2.64 -4.23 -17.81
#